data_3e2acde9cfc740e15027ee865ebe24cf
#
_entry.id   3e2acde9cfc740e15027ee865ebe24cf
#
_cell.length_a   1.000
_cell.length_b   1.000
_cell.length_c   1.000
_cell.angle_alpha   90.00
_cell.angle_beta   90.00
_cell.angle_gamma   90.00
#
_symmetry.space_group_name_H-M   'P 1'
#
loop_
_entity.id
_entity.type
_entity.pdbx_description
1 polymer ?
#
loop_
_entity_poly.entity_id
_entity_poly.type
_entity_poly.pdbx_seq_one_letter_code
_entity_poly.pdbx_strand_id
1 'polypeptide(L)'
;MQKKSLAALVATLFAVPFAAHADVTIYGFLSSGIESTKATGATDGSSSEYKSRTRIVDHNSRIGFKGTEDLGNGTKAIWQVESSLRNFEQGGTNDKNQSATFATRNSFVGLDNANFGKVLVGQNDTAYKTLTNIGLNLFGDTTAENNGSSSVYSRGEQRLINSVHYFSPNWSGFQLGVSYGVDETRTDSVATNGSTDATRLSLAGNYTNGGLQVAAGWDRQNDKGNYKGATLYSGKNTNFYKLATSYKFATGTFVGAGYEFGRFDATTGGTTLKQDDWTLSVGQDIGAATLKLEYSSLGRLKGAAAGTEDDYKAHQWALGADYNLSKSTKVFSYYTKITNKAKQSANFANNAVYTSVSGTTGTLAAGNDPQAFGVGLKVAF
;
A
#
# COMPACT_ATOMS: atom_id res chain seq x y z
N MET A 1 -30.26 8.46 50.07
CA MET A 1 -30.94 9.31 49.04
C MET A 1 -30.00 9.86 47.92
N GLN A 2 -28.69 9.56 47.93
CA GLN A 2 -27.75 10.14 46.92
C GLN A 2 -27.56 9.35 45.62
N LYS A 3 -27.95 8.08 45.55
CA LYS A 3 -27.76 7.25 44.32
C LYS A 3 -28.81 7.53 43.22
N LYS A 4 -29.99 8.04 43.57
CA LYS A 4 -31.05 8.37 42.60
C LYS A 4 -30.80 9.70 41.89
N SER A 5 -30.12 10.64 42.55
CA SER A 5 -29.79 11.95 42.01
C SER A 5 -28.65 11.86 40.96
N LEU A 6 -27.72 10.93 41.12
CA LEU A 6 -26.62 10.71 40.20
C LEU A 6 -27.11 10.04 38.88
N ALA A 7 -28.07 9.11 38.98
CA ALA A 7 -28.69 8.48 37.84
C ALA A 7 -29.54 9.45 36.99
N ALA A 8 -30.21 10.41 37.65
CA ALA A 8 -30.97 11.45 36.98
C ALA A 8 -30.05 12.48 36.24
N LEU A 9 -28.89 12.80 36.84
CA LEU A 9 -27.90 13.70 36.22
C LEU A 9 -27.23 13.06 35.00
N VAL A 10 -26.99 11.76 35.04
CA VAL A 10 -26.45 11.01 33.88
C VAL A 10 -27.51 10.88 32.78
N ALA A 11 -28.77 10.66 33.11
CA ALA A 11 -29.85 10.54 32.15
C ALA A 11 -30.16 11.87 31.45
N THR A 12 -29.99 13.03 32.11
CA THR A 12 -30.18 14.34 31.48
C THR A 12 -29.05 14.75 30.51
N LEU A 13 -27.86 14.18 30.65
CA LEU A 13 -26.76 14.39 29.70
C LEU A 13 -27.00 13.69 28.35
N PHE A 14 -27.89 12.70 28.27
CA PHE A 14 -28.25 12.01 27.03
C PHE A 14 -29.59 12.44 26.43
N ALA A 15 -30.28 13.44 27.03
CA ALA A 15 -31.63 13.83 26.62
C ALA A 15 -31.69 15.10 25.77
N VAL A 16 -30.55 15.58 25.25
CA VAL A 16 -30.57 16.60 24.20
C VAL A 16 -30.59 15.84 22.87
N PRO A 17 -31.66 15.90 22.07
CA PRO A 17 -31.60 15.43 20.71
C PRO A 17 -30.72 16.45 19.97
N PHE A 18 -29.41 16.26 19.96
CA PHE A 18 -28.61 16.81 18.90
C PHE A 18 -29.15 16.11 17.64
N ALA A 19 -29.82 16.87 16.77
CA ALA A 19 -29.98 16.46 15.39
C ALA A 19 -28.56 16.43 14.79
N ALA A 20 -27.81 15.39 15.12
CA ALA A 20 -26.51 15.14 14.53
C ALA A 20 -26.78 14.81 13.06
N HIS A 21 -26.67 15.80 12.20
CA HIS A 21 -26.57 15.59 10.76
C HIS A 21 -25.18 14.98 10.51
N ALA A 22 -25.09 13.67 10.62
CA ALA A 22 -23.91 12.95 10.14
C ALA A 22 -23.94 13.03 8.61
N ASP A 23 -23.10 13.88 8.05
CA ASP A 23 -22.91 13.94 6.60
C ASP A 23 -22.26 12.65 6.12
N VAL A 24 -23.04 11.83 5.43
CA VAL A 24 -22.54 10.59 4.82
C VAL A 24 -22.18 10.86 3.37
N THR A 25 -20.95 10.60 3.02
CA THR A 25 -20.46 10.68 1.64
C THR A 25 -20.22 9.27 1.11
N ILE A 26 -20.81 8.97 -0.04
CA ILE A 26 -20.45 7.80 -0.87
C ILE A 26 -19.35 8.27 -1.81
N TYR A 27 -18.27 7.50 -1.92
CA TYR A 27 -17.16 7.81 -2.80
C TYR A 27 -16.55 6.53 -3.38
N GLY A 28 -15.79 6.69 -4.44
CA GLY A 28 -15.09 5.57 -5.03
C GLY A 28 -14.78 5.77 -6.50
N PHE A 29 -14.43 4.69 -7.14
CA PHE A 29 -14.28 4.63 -8.59
C PHE A 29 -14.41 3.20 -9.11
N LEU A 30 -14.80 3.09 -10.37
CA LEU A 30 -14.67 1.90 -11.17
C LEU A 30 -13.58 2.14 -12.21
N SER A 31 -12.67 1.19 -12.35
CA SER A 31 -11.56 1.26 -13.30
C SER A 31 -11.29 -0.11 -13.89
N SER A 32 -11.39 -0.22 -15.20
CA SER A 32 -11.14 -1.47 -15.91
C SER A 32 -10.40 -1.19 -17.20
N GLY A 33 -9.72 -2.20 -17.71
CA GLY A 33 -8.98 -2.09 -18.94
C GLY A 33 -8.75 -3.43 -19.62
N ILE A 34 -8.27 -3.33 -20.87
CA ILE A 34 -7.80 -4.47 -21.65
C ILE A 34 -6.28 -4.35 -21.66
N GLU A 35 -5.59 -5.44 -21.34
CA GLU A 35 -4.14 -5.49 -21.43
C GLU A 35 -3.65 -6.76 -22.12
N SER A 36 -2.52 -6.65 -22.80
CA SER A 36 -1.71 -7.76 -23.28
C SER A 36 -0.54 -7.95 -22.33
N THR A 37 -0.37 -9.16 -21.82
CA THR A 37 0.68 -9.45 -20.84
C THR A 37 1.39 -10.76 -21.11
N LYS A 38 2.66 -10.84 -20.73
CA LYS A 38 3.47 -12.07 -20.77
C LYS A 38 4.59 -11.99 -19.73
N ALA A 39 5.19 -13.15 -19.38
CA ALA A 39 6.43 -13.23 -18.62
C ALA A 39 7.29 -14.36 -19.16
N THR A 40 8.53 -14.04 -19.49
CA THR A 40 9.50 -14.98 -20.10
C THR A 40 10.85 -14.88 -19.41
N GLY A 41 11.71 -15.87 -19.60
CA GLY A 41 13.08 -15.85 -19.08
C GLY A 41 13.27 -16.62 -17.77
N ALA A 42 12.42 -17.61 -17.47
CA ALA A 42 12.57 -18.45 -16.28
C ALA A 42 13.97 -19.05 -16.18
N THR A 43 14.57 -18.96 -14.99
CA THR A 43 15.93 -19.46 -14.70
C THR A 43 15.94 -20.58 -13.67
N ASP A 44 14.77 -21.03 -13.22
CA ASP A 44 14.60 -22.08 -12.23
C ASP A 44 14.72 -23.51 -12.82
N GLY A 45 15.05 -23.61 -14.13
CA GLY A 45 15.12 -24.89 -14.85
C GLY A 45 13.76 -25.48 -15.23
N SER A 46 12.66 -24.85 -14.83
CA SER A 46 11.29 -25.33 -15.11
C SER A 46 10.82 -25.05 -16.52
N SER A 47 11.47 -24.15 -17.26
CA SER A 47 10.98 -23.56 -18.53
C SER A 47 9.57 -22.98 -18.42
N SER A 48 9.14 -22.67 -17.22
CA SER A 48 7.79 -22.18 -16.95
C SER A 48 7.66 -20.71 -17.30
N GLU A 49 6.85 -20.41 -18.32
CA GLU A 49 6.61 -19.07 -18.82
C GLU A 49 5.12 -18.75 -18.81
N TYR A 50 4.79 -17.48 -18.56
CA TYR A 50 3.46 -16.97 -18.81
C TYR A 50 3.39 -16.49 -20.25
N LYS A 51 2.77 -17.32 -21.12
CA LYS A 51 2.61 -17.01 -22.55
C LYS A 51 1.76 -15.75 -22.73
N SER A 52 2.04 -15.03 -23.84
CA SER A 52 1.29 -13.82 -24.18
C SER A 52 -0.21 -14.06 -24.20
N ARG A 53 -0.94 -13.24 -23.44
CA ARG A 53 -2.40 -13.29 -23.32
C ARG A 53 -2.97 -11.89 -23.30
N THR A 54 -4.16 -11.76 -23.89
CA THR A 54 -5.02 -10.60 -23.67
C THR A 54 -5.95 -10.92 -22.52
N ARG A 55 -6.09 -10.00 -21.56
CA ARG A 55 -6.99 -10.12 -20.43
C ARG A 55 -7.73 -8.82 -20.17
N ILE A 56 -8.91 -8.91 -19.58
CA ILE A 56 -9.63 -7.77 -19.00
C ILE A 56 -9.25 -7.74 -17.53
N VAL A 57 -8.91 -6.57 -17.02
CA VAL A 57 -8.44 -6.41 -15.64
C VAL A 57 -9.17 -5.30 -14.92
N ASP A 58 -9.41 -5.51 -13.64
CA ASP A 58 -9.80 -4.48 -12.70
C ASP A 58 -8.57 -3.71 -12.24
N HIS A 59 -8.65 -2.40 -12.26
CA HIS A 59 -7.60 -1.51 -11.80
C HIS A 59 -7.90 -0.98 -10.39
N ASN A 60 -8.03 -1.92 -9.42
CA ASN A 60 -8.17 -1.65 -7.99
C ASN A 60 -9.43 -0.84 -7.65
N SER A 61 -10.54 -1.10 -8.36
CA SER A 61 -11.85 -0.48 -8.14
C SER A 61 -12.29 -0.59 -6.69
N ARG A 62 -12.96 0.45 -6.21
CA ARG A 62 -13.41 0.52 -4.82
C ARG A 62 -14.65 1.36 -4.64
N ILE A 63 -15.41 1.05 -3.59
CA ILE A 63 -16.49 1.86 -3.05
C ILE A 63 -16.24 2.13 -1.58
N GLY A 64 -16.56 3.31 -1.11
CA GLY A 64 -16.43 3.68 0.28
C GLY A 64 -17.57 4.57 0.75
N PHE A 65 -17.78 4.50 2.05
CA PHE A 65 -18.69 5.33 2.81
C PHE A 65 -17.88 6.00 3.91
N LYS A 66 -18.06 7.27 4.11
CA LYS A 66 -17.44 8.02 5.20
C LYS A 66 -18.40 9.04 5.75
N GLY A 67 -18.24 9.35 7.03
CA GLY A 67 -19.06 10.35 7.67
C GLY A 67 -18.32 11.10 8.77
N THR A 68 -18.88 12.23 9.11
CA THR A 68 -18.37 13.09 10.19
C THR A 68 -19.53 13.58 11.04
N GLU A 69 -19.31 13.70 12.34
CA GLU A 69 -20.24 14.30 13.29
C GLU A 69 -19.48 15.34 14.11
N ASP A 70 -19.99 16.56 14.20
CA ASP A 70 -19.39 17.62 15.01
C ASP A 70 -19.74 17.39 16.49
N LEU A 71 -18.72 17.21 17.32
CA LEU A 71 -18.85 17.02 18.76
C LEU A 71 -18.66 18.32 19.56
N GLY A 72 -18.46 19.44 18.86
CA GLY A 72 -18.13 20.73 19.48
C GLY A 72 -16.63 20.89 19.79
N ASN A 73 -16.25 22.10 20.19
CA ASN A 73 -14.87 22.47 20.54
C ASN A 73 -13.82 22.08 19.46
N GLY A 74 -14.21 22.11 18.18
CA GLY A 74 -13.34 21.77 17.05
C GLY A 74 -13.02 20.27 16.93
N THR A 75 -13.76 19.41 17.63
CA THR A 75 -13.62 17.95 17.58
C THR A 75 -14.74 17.34 16.76
N LYS A 76 -14.39 16.40 15.90
CA LYS A 76 -15.34 15.61 15.08
C LYS A 76 -15.15 14.14 15.35
N ALA A 77 -16.24 13.40 15.50
CA ALA A 77 -16.22 11.96 15.29
C ALA A 77 -16.15 11.71 13.78
N ILE A 78 -15.32 10.76 13.37
CA ILE A 78 -15.13 10.40 11.96
C ILE A 78 -15.18 8.89 11.82
N TRP A 79 -15.69 8.43 10.69
CA TRP A 79 -15.68 7.02 10.35
C TRP A 79 -15.54 6.83 8.84
N GLN A 80 -15.04 5.67 8.47
CA GLN A 80 -14.93 5.24 7.08
C GLN A 80 -15.10 3.73 6.99
N VAL A 81 -15.73 3.28 5.92
CA VAL A 81 -15.77 1.87 5.50
C VAL A 81 -15.50 1.83 4.01
N GLU A 82 -14.41 1.19 3.59
CA GLU A 82 -14.02 1.07 2.18
C GLU A 82 -13.87 -0.39 1.78
N SER A 83 -14.41 -0.75 0.63
CA SER A 83 -14.36 -2.09 0.07
C SER A 83 -13.72 -2.09 -1.31
N SER A 84 -12.83 -3.06 -1.55
CA SER A 84 -12.34 -3.35 -2.89
C SER A 84 -13.44 -4.02 -3.71
N LEU A 85 -13.56 -3.63 -4.98
CA LEU A 85 -14.47 -4.22 -5.96
C LEU A 85 -13.73 -5.11 -6.97
N ARG A 86 -12.54 -5.59 -6.62
CA ARG A 86 -11.71 -6.44 -7.50
C ARG A 86 -12.42 -7.65 -8.07
N ASN A 87 -13.54 -8.01 -7.49
CA ASN A 87 -14.26 -9.22 -7.87
C ASN A 87 -15.28 -9.04 -8.99
N PHE A 88 -15.46 -7.85 -9.54
CA PHE A 88 -16.37 -7.73 -10.68
C PHE A 88 -15.81 -8.42 -11.95
N GLU A 89 -14.50 -8.69 -11.97
CA GLU A 89 -13.82 -9.49 -12.96
C GLU A 89 -14.01 -11.01 -12.73
N GLN A 90 -14.10 -11.46 -11.48
CA GLN A 90 -14.04 -12.88 -11.11
C GLN A 90 -15.31 -13.42 -10.42
N GLY A 91 -16.31 -12.58 -10.19
CA GLY A 91 -17.60 -13.06 -9.66
C GLY A 91 -17.57 -13.57 -8.22
N GLY A 92 -17.03 -12.83 -7.27
CA GLY A 92 -17.27 -13.07 -5.83
C GLY A 92 -16.11 -13.69 -5.04
N THR A 93 -15.08 -14.18 -5.70
CA THR A 93 -13.80 -14.59 -5.08
C THR A 93 -12.66 -13.88 -5.76
N ASN A 94 -11.67 -13.40 -4.97
CA ASN A 94 -10.47 -12.83 -5.54
C ASN A 94 -9.51 -13.95 -6.01
N ASP A 95 -8.42 -13.55 -6.68
CA ASP A 95 -7.34 -14.42 -7.16
C ASP A 95 -6.64 -15.23 -6.04
N LYS A 96 -6.90 -14.92 -4.77
CA LYS A 96 -6.46 -15.66 -3.58
C LYS A 96 -7.54 -16.59 -3.02
N ASN A 97 -8.61 -16.83 -3.78
CA ASN A 97 -9.75 -17.66 -3.38
C ASN A 97 -10.44 -17.19 -2.07
N GLN A 98 -10.34 -15.88 -1.79
CA GLN A 98 -10.99 -15.27 -0.64
C GLN A 98 -12.35 -14.73 -1.08
N SER A 99 -13.40 -15.05 -0.35
CA SER A 99 -14.72 -14.46 -0.56
C SER A 99 -14.66 -12.95 -0.38
N ALA A 100 -15.37 -12.21 -1.20
CA ALA A 100 -15.52 -10.77 -1.03
C ALA A 100 -16.23 -10.49 0.30
N THR A 101 -15.48 -9.97 1.25
CA THR A 101 -16.03 -9.40 2.47
C THR A 101 -16.10 -7.88 2.33
N PHE A 102 -17.10 -7.29 2.96
CA PHE A 102 -17.20 -5.84 3.06
C PHE A 102 -16.07 -5.30 3.96
N ALA A 103 -15.67 -4.04 3.78
CA ALA A 103 -14.61 -3.41 4.59
C ALA A 103 -13.19 -3.99 4.39
N THR A 104 -12.84 -4.35 3.17
CA THR A 104 -11.54 -4.96 2.85
C THR A 104 -10.39 -3.96 2.78
N ARG A 105 -10.69 -2.64 2.84
CA ARG A 105 -9.71 -1.55 2.75
C ARG A 105 -9.76 -0.67 4.00
N ASN A 106 -9.36 0.61 3.94
CA ASN A 106 -9.36 1.50 5.10
C ASN A 106 -10.77 1.61 5.71
N SER A 107 -10.94 1.06 6.90
CA SER A 107 -12.21 0.97 7.62
C SER A 107 -11.95 1.17 9.11
N PHE A 108 -12.43 2.30 9.63
CA PHE A 108 -12.08 2.77 10.98
C PHE A 108 -13.15 3.69 11.56
N VAL A 109 -13.07 3.88 12.86
CA VAL A 109 -13.70 4.99 13.58
C VAL A 109 -12.60 5.85 14.20
N GLY A 110 -12.88 7.13 14.45
CA GLY A 110 -11.85 8.00 15.02
C GLY A 110 -12.37 9.35 15.47
N LEU A 111 -11.45 10.13 16.01
CA LEU A 111 -11.65 11.54 16.37
C LEU A 111 -10.67 12.39 15.57
N ASP A 112 -11.13 13.52 15.08
CA ASP A 112 -10.33 14.52 14.37
C ASP A 112 -10.51 15.89 15.04
N ASN A 113 -9.41 16.51 15.42
CA ASN A 113 -9.40 17.84 16.02
C ASN A 113 -8.33 18.71 15.37
N ALA A 114 -8.70 19.92 14.98
CA ALA A 114 -7.80 20.82 14.26
C ALA A 114 -6.50 21.16 15.01
N ASN A 115 -6.51 21.13 16.36
CA ASN A 115 -5.37 21.47 17.20
C ASN A 115 -4.54 20.25 17.61
N PHE A 116 -5.18 19.09 17.78
CA PHE A 116 -4.55 17.88 18.31
C PHE A 116 -4.34 16.80 17.27
N GLY A 117 -4.93 16.94 16.06
CA GLY A 117 -4.82 15.97 14.99
C GLY A 117 -5.86 14.87 15.08
N LYS A 118 -5.55 13.73 14.47
CA LYS A 118 -6.49 12.66 14.19
C LYS A 118 -6.04 11.35 14.82
N VAL A 119 -6.96 10.69 15.54
CA VAL A 119 -6.77 9.33 16.05
C VAL A 119 -7.79 8.41 15.38
N LEU A 120 -7.31 7.30 14.81
CA LEU A 120 -8.13 6.29 14.13
C LEU A 120 -7.93 4.93 14.81
N VAL A 121 -8.99 4.14 14.90
CA VAL A 121 -8.98 2.77 15.41
C VAL A 121 -9.69 1.87 14.40
N GLY A 122 -9.03 0.80 13.97
CA GLY A 122 -9.58 -0.17 13.01
C GLY A 122 -8.55 -0.65 12.00
N GLN A 123 -8.92 -0.68 10.74
CA GLN A 123 -8.05 -1.04 9.62
C GLN A 123 -7.68 0.21 8.83
N ASN A 124 -6.38 0.51 8.72
CA ASN A 124 -5.92 1.67 7.95
C ASN A 124 -4.51 1.48 7.39
N ASP A 125 -4.20 2.22 6.33
CA ASP A 125 -2.83 2.32 5.81
C ASP A 125 -1.92 2.92 6.89
N THR A 126 -0.71 2.38 7.03
CA THR A 126 0.26 2.85 8.03
C THR A 126 0.67 4.31 7.80
N ALA A 127 1.16 4.97 8.83
CA ALA A 127 1.76 6.30 8.71
C ALA A 127 2.89 6.30 7.67
N TYR A 128 3.73 5.24 7.67
CA TYR A 128 4.77 5.03 6.66
C TYR A 128 4.19 5.08 5.25
N LYS A 129 3.13 4.33 4.95
CA LYS A 129 2.50 4.33 3.63
C LYS A 129 1.82 5.67 3.32
N THR A 130 1.06 6.20 4.28
CA THR A 130 0.23 7.40 4.05
C THR A 130 1.07 8.65 3.82
N LEU A 131 2.11 8.88 4.65
CA LEU A 131 2.87 10.13 4.63
C LEU A 131 4.08 10.09 3.69
N THR A 132 4.57 8.90 3.30
CA THR A 132 5.71 8.81 2.36
C THR A 132 5.28 8.62 0.91
N ASN A 133 3.99 8.43 0.64
CA ASN A 133 3.47 8.44 -0.73
C ASN A 133 3.19 9.87 -1.19
N ILE A 134 4.24 10.56 -1.62
CA ILE A 134 4.24 11.97 -2.05
C ILE A 134 4.14 12.11 -3.57
N GLY A 135 3.28 11.32 -4.20
CA GLY A 135 3.02 11.37 -5.64
C GLY A 135 4.05 10.63 -6.50
N LEU A 136 4.93 9.82 -5.92
CA LEU A 136 5.92 9.04 -6.67
C LEU A 136 5.32 7.91 -7.49
N ASN A 137 4.15 7.40 -7.11
CA ASN A 137 3.44 6.34 -7.81
C ASN A 137 2.52 6.92 -8.89
N LEU A 138 3.07 7.24 -10.05
CA LEU A 138 2.33 7.85 -11.16
C LEU A 138 1.34 6.88 -11.81
N PHE A 139 1.55 5.57 -11.67
CA PHE A 139 0.71 4.52 -12.23
C PHE A 139 -0.16 3.82 -11.18
N GLY A 140 -0.36 4.45 -10.02
CA GLY A 140 -1.12 3.89 -8.92
C GLY A 140 -2.47 3.32 -9.33
N ASP A 141 -2.85 2.20 -8.71
CA ASP A 141 -4.02 1.40 -9.00
C ASP A 141 -3.97 0.60 -10.34
N THR A 142 -2.97 0.78 -11.21
CA THR A 142 -2.86 0.02 -12.48
C THR A 142 -1.90 -1.17 -12.35
N THR A 143 -1.82 -2.00 -13.39
CA THR A 143 -0.81 -3.08 -13.48
C THR A 143 0.63 -2.52 -13.49
N ALA A 144 0.82 -1.28 -13.94
CA ALA A 144 2.13 -0.64 -14.01
C ALA A 144 2.61 -0.06 -12.65
N GLU A 145 1.80 -0.15 -11.60
CA GLU A 145 2.17 0.29 -10.25
C GLU A 145 3.46 -0.39 -9.77
N ASN A 146 4.39 0.40 -9.23
CA ASN A 146 5.70 -0.06 -8.77
C ASN A 146 5.76 -0.35 -7.26
N ASN A 147 4.76 0.09 -6.48
CA ASN A 147 4.71 -0.02 -5.02
C ASN A 147 4.14 -1.36 -4.57
N GLY A 148 4.76 -1.96 -3.55
CA GLY A 148 4.21 -3.14 -2.89
C GLY A 148 5.23 -4.23 -2.60
N SER A 149 4.92 -5.11 -1.66
CA SER A 149 5.83 -6.14 -1.15
C SER A 149 6.31 -7.14 -2.20
N SER A 150 5.54 -7.37 -3.26
CA SER A 150 5.90 -8.26 -4.38
C SER A 150 6.46 -7.50 -5.59
N SER A 151 6.46 -6.18 -5.57
CA SER A 151 6.93 -5.31 -6.63
C SER A 151 8.39 -4.87 -6.43
N VAL A 152 8.80 -3.82 -7.10
CA VAL A 152 10.20 -3.38 -7.17
C VAL A 152 10.52 -2.27 -6.18
N TYR A 153 9.54 -1.43 -5.82
CA TYR A 153 9.71 -0.28 -4.94
C TYR A 153 8.70 -0.25 -3.80
N SER A 154 9.06 0.44 -2.70
CA SER A 154 8.18 0.69 -1.55
C SER A 154 7.58 -0.58 -0.94
N ARG A 155 8.44 -1.55 -0.67
CA ARG A 155 8.08 -2.91 -0.26
C ARG A 155 7.64 -2.98 1.21
N GLY A 156 7.96 -1.95 2.01
CA GLY A 156 7.55 -1.80 3.40
C GLY A 156 6.12 -1.29 3.60
N GLU A 157 5.46 -0.80 2.54
CA GLU A 157 4.09 -0.26 2.66
C GLU A 157 3.05 -1.32 3.00
N GLN A 158 2.19 -1.02 3.97
CA GLN A 158 1.14 -1.94 4.40
C GLN A 158 -0.12 -1.21 4.87
N ARG A 159 -1.20 -1.98 4.92
CA ARG A 159 -2.43 -1.68 5.66
C ARG A 159 -2.52 -2.62 6.85
N LEU A 160 -2.77 -2.06 8.04
CA LEU A 160 -2.89 -2.83 9.27
C LEU A 160 -4.35 -3.02 9.64
N ILE A 161 -4.70 -4.24 9.97
CA ILE A 161 -5.89 -4.59 10.75
C ILE A 161 -5.57 -4.43 12.24
N ASN A 162 -6.57 -4.36 13.10
CA ASN A 162 -6.40 -4.32 14.57
C ASN A 162 -5.37 -3.26 15.00
N SER A 163 -5.58 -2.01 14.57
CA SER A 163 -4.56 -0.97 14.69
C SER A 163 -5.11 0.36 15.17
N VAL A 164 -4.21 1.15 15.76
CA VAL A 164 -4.42 2.53 16.15
C VAL A 164 -3.46 3.40 15.37
N HIS A 165 -3.96 4.52 14.86
CA HIS A 165 -3.18 5.48 14.10
C HIS A 165 -3.38 6.87 14.67
N TYR A 166 -2.30 7.64 14.69
CA TYR A 166 -2.32 9.06 14.97
C TYR A 166 -1.69 9.82 13.82
N PHE A 167 -2.33 10.91 13.40
CA PHE A 167 -1.79 11.88 12.45
C PHE A 167 -1.90 13.26 13.06
N SER A 168 -0.79 13.99 13.13
CA SER A 168 -0.78 15.36 13.63
C SER A 168 -1.61 16.29 12.76
N PRO A 169 -1.97 17.48 13.25
CA PRO A 169 -2.37 18.59 12.38
C PRO A 169 -1.26 18.89 11.36
N ASN A 170 -1.61 19.62 10.33
CA ASN A 170 -0.62 20.20 9.41
C ASN A 170 -0.06 21.49 10.02
N TRP A 171 1.20 21.47 10.45
CA TRP A 171 1.90 22.62 11.02
C TRP A 171 2.71 23.33 9.93
N SER A 172 2.05 24.26 9.20
CA SER A 172 2.70 25.02 8.11
C SER A 172 3.41 24.13 7.06
N GLY A 173 2.74 23.06 6.66
CA GLY A 173 3.23 22.11 5.68
C GLY A 173 3.86 20.85 6.29
N PHE A 174 4.17 20.84 7.58
CA PHE A 174 4.73 19.68 8.26
C PHE A 174 3.67 18.81 8.93
N GLN A 175 3.73 17.50 8.73
CA GLN A 175 2.82 16.52 9.36
C GLN A 175 3.61 15.29 9.83
N LEU A 176 3.22 14.76 10.98
CA LEU A 176 3.72 13.51 11.56
C LEU A 176 2.63 12.46 11.64
N GLY A 177 3.01 11.20 11.61
CA GLY A 177 2.11 10.08 11.80
C GLY A 177 2.77 8.92 12.54
N VAL A 178 1.94 8.22 13.33
CA VAL A 178 2.29 7.01 14.07
C VAL A 178 1.19 5.99 13.83
N SER A 179 1.57 4.73 13.59
CA SER A 179 0.62 3.62 13.54
C SER A 179 1.15 2.46 14.38
N TYR A 180 0.28 1.86 15.16
CA TYR A 180 0.59 0.66 15.91
C TYR A 180 -0.47 -0.41 15.65
N GLY A 181 -0.03 -1.57 15.19
CA GLY A 181 -0.88 -2.73 14.92
C GLY A 181 -0.53 -3.89 15.81
N VAL A 182 -1.55 -4.61 16.28
CA VAL A 182 -1.42 -5.87 17.02
C VAL A 182 -1.90 -7.00 16.12
N ASP A 183 -1.17 -8.12 16.13
CA ASP A 183 -1.61 -9.34 15.48
C ASP A 183 -2.24 -10.23 16.57
N GLU A 184 -3.41 -10.77 16.25
CA GLU A 184 -4.08 -11.74 17.14
C GLU A 184 -3.43 -13.12 17.07
N THR A 185 -2.55 -13.34 16.09
CA THR A 185 -1.83 -14.60 15.94
C THR A 185 -0.69 -14.65 16.95
N ARG A 186 -0.98 -15.18 18.11
CA ARG A 186 0.01 -15.53 19.14
C ARG A 186 0.23 -17.02 19.12
N THR A 187 1.47 -17.43 18.93
CA THR A 187 1.85 -18.84 19.00
C THR A 187 2.74 -19.04 20.20
N ASP A 188 2.22 -19.66 21.23
CA ASP A 188 3.02 -20.20 22.33
C ASP A 188 3.40 -21.63 21.97
N SER A 189 4.66 -21.85 21.65
CA SER A 189 5.18 -23.19 21.41
C SER A 189 6.07 -23.63 22.56
N VAL A 190 5.56 -24.54 23.38
CA VAL A 190 6.34 -25.20 24.44
C VAL A 190 7.52 -25.98 23.86
N ALA A 191 7.42 -26.44 22.61
CA ALA A 191 8.45 -27.25 21.95
C ALA A 191 9.61 -26.40 21.41
N THR A 192 9.43 -25.10 21.17
CA THR A 192 10.44 -24.24 20.53
C THR A 192 10.90 -23.07 21.42
N ASN A 193 10.49 -23.02 22.68
CA ASN A 193 10.80 -21.92 23.63
C ASN A 193 10.55 -20.52 23.07
N GLY A 194 9.51 -20.34 22.25
CA GLY A 194 9.21 -19.07 21.64
C GLY A 194 7.72 -18.78 21.60
N SER A 195 7.32 -17.68 22.24
CA SER A 195 6.05 -17.03 21.91
C SER A 195 6.30 -16.03 20.78
N THR A 196 5.38 -15.96 19.83
CA THR A 196 5.37 -14.90 18.82
C THR A 196 4.39 -13.82 19.23
N ASP A 197 4.81 -12.57 19.17
CA ASP A 197 3.98 -11.39 19.38
C ASP A 197 4.18 -10.46 18.18
N ALA A 198 3.50 -10.79 17.10
CA ALA A 198 3.62 -10.05 15.84
C ALA A 198 2.96 -8.69 15.97
N THR A 199 3.73 -7.68 16.34
CA THR A 199 3.30 -6.28 16.39
C THR A 199 3.96 -5.47 15.27
N ARG A 200 3.39 -4.33 14.97
CA ARG A 200 3.93 -3.41 13.98
C ARG A 200 3.89 -1.98 14.49
N LEU A 201 5.01 -1.29 14.37
CA LEU A 201 5.14 0.14 14.64
C LEU A 201 5.58 0.86 13.37
N SER A 202 4.85 1.90 13.00
CA SER A 202 5.15 2.72 11.83
C SER A 202 5.20 4.18 12.23
N LEU A 203 6.27 4.87 11.84
CA LEU A 203 6.50 6.29 12.06
C LEU A 203 6.79 6.95 10.73
N ALA A 204 6.21 8.11 10.46
CA ALA A 204 6.54 8.89 9.28
C ALA A 204 6.25 10.37 9.49
N GLY A 205 6.92 11.19 8.68
CA GLY A 205 6.63 12.60 8.56
C GLY A 205 6.81 13.07 7.13
N ASN A 206 6.07 14.11 6.77
CA ASN A 206 6.27 14.80 5.51
C ASN A 206 6.27 16.31 5.71
N TYR A 207 6.84 17.00 4.73
CA TYR A 207 6.81 18.44 4.60
C TYR A 207 6.39 18.83 3.19
N THR A 208 5.43 19.74 3.08
CA THR A 208 4.93 20.26 1.81
C THR A 208 5.02 21.77 1.82
N ASN A 209 5.67 22.35 0.80
CA ASN A 209 5.72 23.80 0.61
C ASN A 209 5.69 24.13 -0.89
N GLY A 210 4.62 24.74 -1.36
CA GLY A 210 4.39 24.97 -2.78
C GLY A 210 4.41 23.66 -3.56
N GLY A 211 5.29 23.56 -4.54
CA GLY A 211 5.46 22.33 -5.34
C GLY A 211 6.35 21.27 -4.69
N LEU A 212 7.10 21.62 -3.62
CA LEU A 212 8.02 20.72 -2.95
C LEU A 212 7.31 19.82 -1.95
N GLN A 213 7.62 18.53 -1.99
CA GLN A 213 7.28 17.57 -0.95
C GLN A 213 8.53 16.77 -0.57
N VAL A 214 8.73 16.58 0.73
CA VAL A 214 9.78 15.72 1.28
C VAL A 214 9.15 14.85 2.36
N ALA A 215 9.51 13.56 2.39
CA ALA A 215 8.96 12.64 3.37
C ALA A 215 10.01 11.65 3.83
N ALA A 216 9.91 11.25 5.09
CA ALA A 216 10.72 10.18 5.67
C ALA A 216 9.85 9.26 6.52
N GLY A 217 10.21 7.98 6.60
CA GLY A 217 9.46 7.01 7.37
C GLY A 217 10.31 5.84 7.84
N TRP A 218 9.85 5.24 8.94
CA TRP A 218 10.36 4.00 9.48
C TRP A 218 9.19 3.09 9.83
N ASP A 219 9.30 1.82 9.43
CA ASP A 219 8.34 0.78 9.71
C ASP A 219 9.05 -0.43 10.30
N ARG A 220 8.58 -0.91 11.45
CA ARG A 220 9.10 -2.08 12.13
C ARG A 220 8.01 -3.11 12.33
N GLN A 221 8.32 -4.34 11.94
CA GLN A 221 7.50 -5.52 12.13
C GLN A 221 8.22 -6.45 13.09
N ASN A 222 7.67 -6.63 14.29
CA ASN A 222 8.20 -7.57 15.26
C ASN A 222 7.78 -9.00 14.90
N ASP A 223 8.60 -9.97 15.30
CA ASP A 223 8.39 -11.40 15.08
C ASP A 223 8.12 -11.79 13.62
N LYS A 224 8.63 -10.95 12.70
CA LYS A 224 8.65 -11.21 11.26
C LYS A 224 10.08 -11.05 10.76
N GLY A 225 10.84 -12.13 10.77
CA GLY A 225 12.22 -12.15 10.31
C GLY A 225 12.36 -12.82 8.96
N ASN A 226 11.50 -12.51 7.96
CA ASN A 226 11.60 -13.23 6.71
C ASN A 226 11.53 -12.36 5.46
N TYR A 227 12.41 -12.69 4.53
CA TYR A 227 12.34 -12.25 3.15
C TYR A 227 11.53 -13.29 2.36
N LYS A 228 10.43 -12.88 1.73
CA LYS A 228 9.51 -13.74 0.95
C LYS A 228 8.83 -14.86 1.75
N GLY A 229 7.70 -14.56 2.27
CA GLY A 229 6.82 -15.49 2.97
C GLY A 229 6.82 -15.26 4.47
N ALA A 230 5.66 -15.06 5.01
CA ALA A 230 5.44 -14.66 6.38
C ALA A 230 5.65 -15.83 7.36
N THR A 231 6.88 -16.24 7.57
CA THR A 231 7.18 -17.09 8.73
C THR A 231 7.43 -16.17 9.92
N LEU A 232 6.64 -16.33 10.96
CA LEU A 232 6.82 -15.63 12.23
C LEU A 232 7.94 -16.31 13.01
N TYR A 233 8.87 -15.52 13.52
CA TYR A 233 9.96 -15.99 14.38
C TYR A 233 10.03 -15.11 15.60
N SER A 234 10.01 -15.72 16.79
CA SER A 234 10.16 -15.02 18.05
C SER A 234 11.46 -14.20 18.09
N GLY A 235 11.35 -12.93 18.43
CA GLY A 235 12.47 -12.00 18.53
C GLY A 235 13.12 -11.60 17.21
N LYS A 236 12.50 -11.86 16.06
CA LYS A 236 13.01 -11.47 14.75
C LYS A 236 12.21 -10.32 14.17
N ASN A 237 12.89 -9.35 13.61
CA ASN A 237 12.30 -8.11 13.15
C ASN A 237 12.59 -7.86 11.67
N THR A 238 11.64 -7.20 11.01
CA THR A 238 11.86 -6.57 9.73
C THR A 238 11.73 -5.06 9.91
N ASN A 239 12.66 -4.31 9.36
CA ASN A 239 12.64 -2.84 9.40
C ASN A 239 12.75 -2.29 7.99
N PHE A 240 11.96 -1.26 7.70
CA PHE A 240 12.06 -0.47 6.49
C PHE A 240 12.29 1.00 6.83
N TYR A 241 13.14 1.65 6.07
CA TYR A 241 13.44 3.08 6.18
C TYR A 241 13.27 3.69 4.80
N LYS A 242 12.52 4.78 4.70
CA LYS A 242 12.25 5.47 3.43
C LYS A 242 12.55 6.94 3.52
N LEU A 243 13.14 7.46 2.45
CA LEU A 243 13.27 8.89 2.17
C LEU A 243 12.73 9.15 0.77
N ALA A 244 11.90 10.17 0.62
CA ALA A 244 11.28 10.50 -0.65
C ALA A 244 11.21 12.02 -0.82
N THR A 245 11.32 12.48 -2.05
CA THR A 245 11.14 13.90 -2.42
C THR A 245 10.47 14.02 -3.78
N SER A 246 9.67 15.05 -3.95
CA SER A 246 9.07 15.38 -5.24
C SER A 246 8.92 16.89 -5.41
N TYR A 247 8.83 17.33 -6.65
CA TYR A 247 8.56 18.72 -6.98
C TYR A 247 7.62 18.83 -8.18
N LYS A 248 6.54 19.59 -8.01
CA LYS A 248 5.61 19.96 -9.08
C LYS A 248 5.87 21.39 -9.51
N PHE A 249 6.37 21.56 -10.73
CA PHE A 249 6.63 22.89 -11.33
C PHE A 249 5.32 23.55 -11.79
N ALA A 250 5.31 24.88 -11.85
CA ALA A 250 4.18 25.64 -12.39
C ALA A 250 3.92 25.33 -13.88
N THR A 251 4.91 24.84 -14.62
CA THR A 251 4.80 24.36 -16.02
C THR A 251 4.03 23.05 -16.16
N GLY A 252 3.57 22.44 -15.05
CA GLY A 252 2.92 21.14 -15.05
C GLY A 252 3.88 19.96 -15.00
N THR A 253 5.20 20.19 -15.03
CA THR A 253 6.20 19.13 -14.87
C THR A 253 6.22 18.65 -13.42
N PHE A 254 6.22 17.34 -13.23
CA PHE A 254 6.45 16.67 -11.95
C PHE A 254 7.74 15.86 -12.02
N VAL A 255 8.56 15.95 -10.99
CA VAL A 255 9.72 15.08 -10.81
C VAL A 255 9.73 14.56 -9.39
N GLY A 256 10.13 13.32 -9.21
CA GLY A 256 10.19 12.72 -7.88
C GLY A 256 11.22 11.60 -7.80
N ALA A 257 11.75 11.40 -6.59
CA ALA A 257 12.70 10.35 -6.26
C ALA A 257 12.41 9.77 -4.88
N GLY A 258 12.57 8.47 -4.74
CA GLY A 258 12.40 7.78 -3.47
C GLY A 258 13.45 6.68 -3.31
N TYR A 259 13.87 6.46 -2.08
CA TYR A 259 14.79 5.41 -1.66
C TYR A 259 14.21 4.69 -0.45
N GLU A 260 14.20 3.38 -0.47
CA GLU A 260 13.81 2.53 0.65
C GLU A 260 14.92 1.53 0.96
N PHE A 261 15.15 1.28 2.24
CA PHE A 261 16.09 0.28 2.73
C PHE A 261 15.38 -0.68 3.66
N GLY A 262 15.42 -1.97 3.32
CA GLY A 262 14.86 -3.08 4.10
C GLY A 262 15.96 -3.86 4.83
N ARG A 263 15.72 -4.17 6.11
CA ARG A 263 16.54 -5.04 6.93
C ARG A 263 15.68 -6.16 7.50
N PHE A 264 16.09 -7.40 7.29
CA PHE A 264 15.39 -8.62 7.69
C PHE A 264 16.30 -9.41 8.65
N ASP A 265 15.96 -9.41 9.93
CA ASP A 265 16.76 -10.12 10.94
C ASP A 265 16.71 -11.63 10.69
N ALA A 266 17.85 -12.28 10.85
CA ALA A 266 17.99 -13.70 10.61
C ALA A 266 17.32 -14.54 11.70
N THR A 267 16.99 -15.78 11.36
CA THR A 267 16.76 -16.85 12.33
C THR A 267 18.03 -17.14 13.13
N THR A 268 17.91 -17.78 14.28
CA THR A 268 19.05 -18.13 15.12
C THR A 268 20.12 -18.84 14.30
N GLY A 269 21.34 -18.31 14.30
CA GLY A 269 22.46 -18.82 13.51
C GLY A 269 22.48 -18.39 12.03
N GLY A 270 21.47 -17.67 11.54
CA GLY A 270 21.43 -17.21 10.16
C GLY A 270 22.01 -15.80 9.96
N THR A 271 22.13 -15.40 8.71
CA THR A 271 22.64 -14.08 8.33
C THR A 271 21.52 -13.08 8.15
N THR A 272 21.62 -11.89 8.74
CA THR A 272 20.69 -10.78 8.50
C THR A 272 20.74 -10.35 7.05
N LEU A 273 19.59 -10.35 6.39
CA LEU A 273 19.45 -9.91 5.00
C LEU A 273 19.17 -8.42 4.93
N LYS A 274 19.67 -7.76 3.88
CA LYS A 274 19.42 -6.34 3.61
C LYS A 274 19.21 -6.13 2.13
N GLN A 275 18.23 -5.31 1.78
CA GLN A 275 17.96 -4.96 0.39
C GLN A 275 17.45 -3.54 0.31
N ASP A 276 17.93 -2.80 -0.64
CA ASP A 276 17.50 -1.44 -0.95
C ASP A 276 16.70 -1.42 -2.25
N ASP A 277 15.81 -0.45 -2.36
CA ASP A 277 15.10 -0.13 -3.58
C ASP A 277 14.96 1.38 -3.74
N TRP A 278 14.81 1.83 -4.99
CA TRP A 278 14.63 3.24 -5.30
C TRP A 278 13.79 3.43 -6.56
N THR A 279 13.20 4.62 -6.69
CA THR A 279 12.40 5.02 -7.85
C THR A 279 12.69 6.44 -8.28
N LEU A 280 12.54 6.69 -9.59
CA LEU A 280 12.48 8.00 -10.20
C LEU A 280 11.19 8.11 -11.00
N SER A 281 10.47 9.22 -10.82
CA SER A 281 9.18 9.47 -11.47
C SER A 281 9.20 10.83 -12.15
N VAL A 282 8.74 10.88 -13.40
CA VAL A 282 8.59 12.12 -14.18
C VAL A 282 7.21 12.15 -14.81
N GLY A 283 6.49 13.25 -14.63
CA GLY A 283 5.20 13.51 -15.24
C GLY A 283 5.18 14.87 -15.93
N GLN A 284 4.40 15.00 -17.01
CA GLN A 284 4.17 16.27 -17.68
C GLN A 284 2.71 16.44 -18.03
N ASP A 285 2.08 17.49 -17.48
CA ASP A 285 0.73 17.89 -17.87
C ASP A 285 0.77 18.70 -19.17
N ILE A 286 -0.10 18.35 -20.11
CA ILE A 286 -0.28 19.01 -21.40
C ILE A 286 -1.79 19.12 -21.65
N GLY A 287 -2.39 20.22 -21.22
CA GLY A 287 -3.84 20.39 -21.30
C GLY A 287 -4.59 19.34 -20.48
N ALA A 288 -5.44 18.54 -21.13
CA ALA A 288 -6.17 17.45 -20.49
C ALA A 288 -5.36 16.15 -20.37
N ALA A 289 -4.18 16.08 -20.99
CA ALA A 289 -3.31 14.91 -20.96
C ALA A 289 -2.21 15.04 -19.89
N THR A 290 -1.78 13.89 -19.35
CA THR A 290 -0.58 13.77 -18.52
C THR A 290 0.28 12.64 -19.05
N LEU A 291 1.50 12.95 -19.49
CA LEU A 291 2.51 11.94 -19.83
C LEU A 291 3.25 11.49 -18.57
N LYS A 292 3.58 10.20 -18.47
CA LYS A 292 4.16 9.60 -17.27
C LYS A 292 5.29 8.65 -17.61
N LEU A 293 6.38 8.74 -16.83
CA LEU A 293 7.51 7.83 -16.90
C LEU A 293 7.98 7.52 -15.47
N GLU A 294 8.16 6.24 -15.16
CA GLU A 294 8.76 5.76 -13.92
C GLU A 294 9.85 4.73 -14.20
N TYR A 295 10.88 4.79 -13.39
CA TYR A 295 11.90 3.76 -13.30
C TYR A 295 12.14 3.40 -11.85
N SER A 296 12.10 2.10 -11.55
CA SER A 296 12.35 1.59 -10.19
C SER A 296 13.38 0.47 -10.24
N SER A 297 14.19 0.39 -9.20
CA SER A 297 15.25 -0.60 -9.08
C SER A 297 15.28 -1.21 -7.70
N LEU A 298 15.25 -2.52 -7.64
CA LEU A 298 15.48 -3.34 -6.46
C LEU A 298 16.93 -3.81 -6.48
N GLY A 299 17.67 -3.49 -5.42
CA GLY A 299 19.08 -3.77 -5.28
C GLY A 299 19.40 -5.23 -4.96
N ARG A 300 20.68 -5.52 -4.76
CA ARG A 300 21.13 -6.85 -4.36
C ARG A 300 20.68 -7.22 -2.95
N LEU A 301 20.45 -8.51 -2.71
CA LEU A 301 20.10 -9.04 -1.40
C LEU A 301 21.40 -9.36 -0.62
N LYS A 302 21.92 -8.37 0.11
CA LYS A 302 23.11 -8.53 0.95
C LYS A 302 22.85 -9.55 2.05
N GLY A 303 23.79 -10.46 2.25
CA GLY A 303 23.69 -11.57 3.19
C GLY A 303 23.02 -12.84 2.61
N ALA A 304 22.66 -12.86 1.35
CA ALA A 304 22.34 -14.08 0.62
C ALA A 304 23.61 -14.96 0.46
N ALA A 305 23.46 -16.19 -0.03
CA ALA A 305 24.59 -17.08 -0.25
C ALA A 305 25.67 -16.40 -1.09
N ALA A 306 26.94 -16.62 -0.73
CA ALA A 306 28.08 -15.97 -1.37
C ALA A 306 28.03 -16.11 -2.91
N GLY A 307 28.25 -15.01 -3.61
CA GLY A 307 28.19 -14.94 -5.07
C GLY A 307 26.79 -14.91 -5.68
N THR A 308 25.71 -14.93 -4.87
CA THR A 308 24.34 -14.91 -5.40
C THR A 308 23.54 -13.64 -5.03
N GLU A 309 24.15 -12.67 -4.35
CA GLU A 309 23.45 -11.46 -3.91
C GLU A 309 22.84 -10.68 -5.08
N ASP A 310 23.54 -10.62 -6.21
CA ASP A 310 23.09 -9.91 -7.41
C ASP A 310 21.96 -10.64 -8.15
N ASP A 311 21.77 -11.93 -7.91
CA ASP A 311 20.69 -12.71 -8.51
C ASP A 311 19.30 -12.30 -8.02
N TYR A 312 19.20 -11.51 -6.94
CA TYR A 312 17.96 -11.04 -6.35
C TYR A 312 17.58 -9.62 -6.78
N LYS A 313 18.26 -9.04 -7.76
CA LYS A 313 17.92 -7.73 -8.31
C LYS A 313 16.72 -7.79 -9.25
N ALA A 314 16.02 -6.65 -9.32
CA ALA A 314 15.03 -6.40 -10.35
C ALA A 314 15.01 -4.91 -10.71
N HIS A 315 14.48 -4.58 -11.88
CA HIS A 315 14.14 -3.22 -12.23
C HIS A 315 12.85 -3.18 -13.04
N GLN A 316 12.13 -2.07 -12.93
CA GLN A 316 10.87 -1.83 -13.62
C GLN A 316 10.91 -0.53 -14.37
N TRP A 317 10.46 -0.56 -15.62
CA TRP A 317 10.09 0.61 -16.40
C TRP A 317 8.59 0.67 -16.54
N ALA A 318 8.02 1.87 -16.40
CA ALA A 318 6.65 2.15 -16.72
C ALA A 318 6.56 3.48 -17.47
N LEU A 319 5.87 3.47 -18.60
CA LEU A 319 5.57 4.66 -19.38
C LEU A 319 4.09 4.65 -19.78
N GLY A 320 3.48 5.82 -19.90
CA GLY A 320 2.07 5.90 -20.23
C GLY A 320 1.53 7.31 -20.28
N ALA A 321 0.23 7.39 -20.48
CA ALA A 321 -0.50 8.65 -20.51
C ALA A 321 -1.89 8.49 -19.92
N ASP A 322 -2.35 9.54 -19.24
CA ASP A 322 -3.74 9.74 -18.87
C ASP A 322 -4.33 10.85 -19.73
N TYR A 323 -5.61 10.74 -20.09
CA TYR A 323 -6.37 11.81 -20.73
C TYR A 323 -7.70 11.99 -19.99
N ASN A 324 -7.91 13.17 -19.42
CA ASN A 324 -9.10 13.51 -18.66
C ASN A 324 -10.24 13.88 -19.62
N LEU A 325 -11.27 13.03 -19.69
CA LEU A 325 -12.52 13.30 -20.41
C LEU A 325 -13.41 14.26 -19.64
N SER A 326 -13.36 14.21 -18.32
CA SER A 326 -14.04 15.10 -17.38
C SER A 326 -13.29 15.19 -16.06
N LYS A 327 -13.86 15.87 -15.04
CA LYS A 327 -13.29 15.90 -13.68
C LYS A 327 -13.27 14.54 -13.01
N SER A 328 -14.17 13.64 -13.38
CA SER A 328 -14.33 12.31 -12.76
C SER A 328 -14.04 11.14 -13.69
N THR A 329 -13.80 11.39 -14.98
CA THR A 329 -13.61 10.34 -15.98
C THR A 329 -12.32 10.54 -16.76
N LYS A 330 -11.47 9.52 -16.81
CA LYS A 330 -10.25 9.50 -17.61
C LYS A 330 -10.05 8.19 -18.34
N VAL A 331 -9.49 8.27 -19.53
CA VAL A 331 -8.86 7.14 -20.21
C VAL A 331 -7.36 7.16 -19.89
N PHE A 332 -6.76 5.97 -19.84
CA PHE A 332 -5.33 5.85 -19.59
C PHE A 332 -4.73 4.72 -20.41
N SER A 333 -3.44 4.82 -20.64
CA SER A 333 -2.65 3.76 -21.26
C SER A 333 -1.32 3.62 -20.51
N TYR A 334 -0.76 2.42 -20.56
CA TYR A 334 0.55 2.15 -19.99
C TYR A 334 1.25 1.01 -20.72
N TYR A 335 2.57 1.06 -20.67
CA TYR A 335 3.45 -0.07 -20.88
C TYR A 335 4.35 -0.21 -19.66
N THR A 336 4.49 -1.42 -19.16
CA THR A 336 5.40 -1.72 -18.05
C THR A 336 6.13 -3.03 -18.27
N LYS A 337 7.39 -3.08 -17.82
CA LYS A 337 8.21 -4.28 -17.81
C LYS A 337 9.03 -4.34 -16.54
N ILE A 338 8.97 -5.48 -15.84
CA ILE A 338 9.90 -5.84 -14.79
C ILE A 338 10.93 -6.79 -15.37
N THR A 339 12.21 -6.55 -15.11
CA THR A 339 13.30 -7.46 -15.45
C THR A 339 13.89 -8.01 -14.18
N ASN A 340 13.76 -9.31 -13.99
CA ASN A 340 14.22 -10.06 -12.84
C ASN A 340 15.58 -10.70 -13.09
N LYS A 341 16.46 -10.69 -12.11
CA LYS A 341 17.66 -11.54 -12.09
C LYS A 341 17.32 -12.97 -11.68
N ALA A 342 18.28 -13.88 -11.81
CA ALA A 342 18.11 -15.35 -11.79
C ALA A 342 17.31 -15.91 -10.60
N LYS A 343 17.39 -15.30 -9.42
CA LYS A 343 16.67 -15.75 -8.20
C LYS A 343 15.53 -14.80 -7.79
N GLN A 344 15.26 -13.76 -8.60
CA GLN A 344 14.19 -12.82 -8.32
C GLN A 344 12.91 -13.20 -9.07
N SER A 345 11.78 -12.92 -8.44
CA SER A 345 10.45 -13.10 -9.03
C SER A 345 9.54 -11.90 -8.67
N ALA A 346 10.09 -10.67 -8.77
CA ALA A 346 9.29 -9.47 -8.62
C ALA A 346 8.18 -9.45 -9.67
N ASN A 347 6.98 -9.03 -9.26
CA ASN A 347 5.78 -9.11 -10.06
C ASN A 347 5.00 -7.80 -9.97
N PHE A 348 3.98 -7.63 -10.80
CA PHE A 348 3.08 -6.50 -10.71
C PHE A 348 2.37 -6.46 -9.36
N ALA A 349 2.32 -5.29 -8.73
CA ALA A 349 1.64 -5.09 -7.44
C ALA A 349 0.14 -5.36 -7.55
N ASN A 350 -0.46 -4.90 -8.64
CA ASN A 350 -1.82 -5.22 -9.06
C ASN A 350 -1.77 -6.12 -10.29
N ASN A 351 -2.76 -7.00 -10.45
CA ASN A 351 -2.91 -7.87 -11.63
C ASN A 351 -1.65 -8.69 -11.93
N ALA A 352 -1.08 -9.33 -10.90
CA ALA A 352 0.09 -10.19 -11.01
C ALA A 352 -0.09 -11.28 -12.08
N VAL A 353 1.00 -11.68 -12.70
CA VAL A 353 1.05 -12.85 -13.58
C VAL A 353 1.70 -14.02 -12.85
N TYR A 354 1.38 -15.24 -13.24
CA TYR A 354 1.90 -16.42 -12.57
C TYR A 354 2.13 -17.58 -13.56
N THR A 355 3.17 -18.35 -13.32
CA THR A 355 3.55 -19.51 -14.12
C THR A 355 3.12 -20.82 -13.50
N SER A 356 2.78 -20.80 -12.21
CA SER A 356 2.22 -21.95 -11.49
C SER A 356 1.21 -21.48 -10.45
N VAL A 357 0.21 -22.33 -10.18
CA VAL A 357 -0.77 -22.15 -9.09
C VAL A 357 -0.59 -23.29 -8.11
N SER A 358 -0.31 -22.95 -6.85
CA SER A 358 -0.24 -23.91 -5.74
C SER A 358 -1.25 -23.51 -4.66
N GLY A 359 -2.22 -24.37 -4.40
CA GLY A 359 -3.29 -24.06 -3.47
C GLY A 359 -4.12 -22.85 -3.94
N THR A 360 -4.07 -21.76 -3.17
CA THR A 360 -4.82 -20.53 -3.43
C THR A 360 -3.97 -19.38 -3.99
N THR A 361 -2.69 -19.60 -4.23
CA THR A 361 -1.74 -18.55 -4.66
C THR A 361 -1.03 -18.92 -5.94
N GLY A 362 -1.05 -18.01 -6.90
CA GLY A 362 -0.21 -18.09 -8.08
C GLY A 362 1.20 -17.56 -7.79
N THR A 363 2.22 -18.20 -8.35
CA THR A 363 3.62 -17.80 -8.21
C THR A 363 4.25 -17.56 -9.58
N LEU A 364 5.13 -16.56 -9.65
CA LEU A 364 5.98 -16.33 -10.83
C LEU A 364 7.30 -17.09 -10.63
N ALA A 365 7.70 -17.87 -11.63
CA ALA A 365 8.99 -18.53 -11.60
C ALA A 365 10.14 -17.51 -11.57
N ALA A 366 11.23 -17.86 -10.85
CA ALA A 366 12.40 -16.99 -10.75
C ALA A 366 13.00 -16.68 -12.12
N GLY A 367 13.48 -15.46 -12.29
CA GLY A 367 14.05 -14.97 -13.55
C GLY A 367 13.04 -14.57 -14.61
N ASN A 368 11.74 -14.84 -14.44
CA ASN A 368 10.73 -14.40 -15.38
C ASN A 368 10.57 -12.88 -15.35
N ASP A 369 10.50 -12.30 -16.55
CA ASP A 369 10.33 -10.87 -16.83
C ASP A 369 8.88 -10.56 -17.18
N PRO A 370 8.00 -10.18 -16.23
CA PRO A 370 6.65 -9.79 -16.56
C PRO A 370 6.61 -8.44 -17.28
N GLN A 371 5.80 -8.36 -18.35
CA GLN A 371 5.52 -7.14 -19.06
C GLN A 371 4.04 -7.04 -19.44
N ALA A 372 3.52 -5.83 -19.49
CA ALA A 372 2.14 -5.54 -19.85
C ALA A 372 2.03 -4.25 -20.64
N PHE A 373 1.12 -4.26 -21.64
CA PHE A 373 0.62 -3.06 -22.30
C PHE A 373 -0.90 -3.02 -22.10
N GLY A 374 -1.41 -1.93 -21.55
CA GLY A 374 -2.82 -1.80 -21.22
C GLY A 374 -3.41 -0.45 -21.60
N VAL A 375 -4.72 -0.47 -21.84
CA VAL A 375 -5.58 0.70 -22.03
C VAL A 375 -6.82 0.53 -21.17
N GLY A 376 -7.22 1.56 -20.45
CA GLY A 376 -8.36 1.48 -19.54
C GLY A 376 -9.13 2.78 -19.39
N LEU A 377 -10.25 2.65 -18.71
CA LEU A 377 -11.16 3.72 -18.32
C LEU A 377 -11.31 3.73 -16.81
N LYS A 378 -11.26 4.91 -16.20
CA LYS A 378 -11.55 5.13 -14.78
C LYS A 378 -12.66 6.17 -14.65
N VAL A 379 -13.70 5.82 -13.88
CA VAL A 379 -14.83 6.70 -13.54
C VAL A 379 -14.91 6.79 -12.04
N ALA A 380 -14.73 7.99 -11.48
CA ALA A 380 -14.89 8.29 -10.05
C ALA A 380 -16.27 8.87 -9.76
N PHE A 381 -16.76 8.69 -8.54
CA PHE A 381 -18.06 9.19 -8.05
C PHE A 381 -17.99 9.56 -6.56
#